data_6d434a8f6a724c914db6025b2cf39d4a
#
_entry.id   6d434a8f6a724c914db6025b2cf39d4a
#
_cell.length_a   1.000
_cell.length_b   1.000
_cell.length_c   1.000
_cell.angle_alpha   90.00
_cell.angle_beta   90.00
_cell.angle_gamma   90.00
#
_symmetry.space_group_name_H-M   'P 1'
#
loop_
_entity.id
_entity.type
_entity.pdbx_description
1 polymer ?
#
loop_
_entity_poly.entity_id
_entity_poly.type
_entity_poly.pdbx_seq_one_letter_code
_entity_poly.pdbx_strand_id
1 'polypeptide(L)'
;MSSEEGFDFPSDAWTAAFKDAVNGNERCREAGKPWIHGAVAMVVSADPALGLEHDMGMILDVDQGVCRGTTLVKGMDAVAETPFVIVAPYARWRQVIEGELDPIKGMMEGKLKLTQGNLPIMIRYVESSRELVTSAAHVPTRFRG
;
A
#
# COMPACT_ATOMS: atom_id res chain seq x y z
N MET A 1 16.78 -18.59 9.28
CA MET A 1 17.00 -17.39 10.08
C MET A 1 16.42 -16.14 9.43
N SER A 2 16.72 -15.90 8.17
CA SER A 2 16.22 -14.71 7.47
C SER A 2 14.69 -14.65 7.43
N SER A 3 14.00 -15.78 7.35
CA SER A 3 12.54 -15.81 7.36
C SER A 3 11.92 -15.28 8.67
N GLU A 4 12.70 -15.30 9.75
CA GLU A 4 12.25 -14.82 11.04
C GLU A 4 12.47 -13.32 11.21
N GLU A 5 13.25 -12.70 10.31
CA GLU A 5 13.61 -11.30 10.41
C GLU A 5 12.63 -10.37 9.69
N GLY A 6 11.73 -10.94 8.89
CA GLY A 6 10.73 -10.14 8.18
C GLY A 6 9.61 -9.68 9.09
N PHE A 7 8.96 -8.60 8.68
CA PHE A 7 7.76 -8.12 9.35
C PHE A 7 6.54 -8.85 8.77
N ASP A 8 5.62 -9.22 9.63
CA ASP A 8 4.38 -9.85 9.16
C ASP A 8 3.58 -8.85 8.33
N PHE A 9 3.08 -9.28 7.21
CA PHE A 9 2.23 -8.46 6.36
C PHE A 9 0.80 -9.01 6.37
N PRO A 10 -0.22 -8.22 6.64
CA PRO A 10 -0.17 -6.83 7.15
C PRO A 10 0.03 -6.78 8.66
N SER A 11 0.70 -5.75 9.15
CA SER A 11 0.91 -5.52 10.59
C SER A 11 1.30 -4.07 10.83
N ASP A 12 1.21 -3.63 12.07
CA ASP A 12 1.67 -2.29 12.45
C ASP A 12 3.16 -2.14 12.20
N ALA A 13 3.94 -3.16 12.52
CA ALA A 13 5.39 -3.14 12.33
C ALA A 13 5.76 -3.02 10.85
N TRP A 14 5.09 -3.77 9.98
CA TRP A 14 5.32 -3.68 8.54
C TRP A 14 4.97 -2.29 8.01
N THR A 15 3.84 -1.75 8.46
CA THR A 15 3.35 -0.44 8.02
C THR A 15 4.33 0.67 8.44
N ALA A 16 4.87 0.59 9.64
CA ALA A 16 5.89 1.55 10.10
C ALA A 16 7.18 1.43 9.31
N ALA A 17 7.63 0.20 9.04
CA ALA A 17 8.83 -0.03 8.24
C ALA A 17 8.66 0.47 6.81
N PHE A 18 7.46 0.33 6.24
CA PHE A 18 7.15 0.84 4.92
C PHE A 18 7.23 2.38 4.87
N LYS A 19 6.70 3.05 5.89
CA LYS A 19 6.83 4.50 6.02
C LYS A 19 8.29 4.92 5.97
N ASP A 20 9.15 4.25 6.74
CA ASP A 20 10.56 4.56 6.78
C ASP A 20 11.23 4.31 5.42
N ALA A 21 10.85 3.24 4.74
CA ALA A 21 11.37 2.92 3.41
C ALA A 21 10.97 3.99 2.38
N VAL A 22 9.73 4.45 2.43
CA VAL A 22 9.23 5.51 1.55
C VAL A 22 10.02 6.80 1.78
N ASN A 23 10.17 7.20 3.02
CA ASN A 23 10.86 8.45 3.36
C ASN A 23 12.37 8.36 3.12
N GLY A 24 12.94 7.17 3.14
CA GLY A 24 14.34 6.93 2.82
C GLY A 24 14.61 6.78 1.32
N ASN A 25 13.59 6.72 0.49
CA ASN A 25 13.71 6.57 -0.95
C ASN A 25 13.60 7.94 -1.63
N GLU A 26 14.75 8.48 -2.04
CA GLU A 26 14.81 9.81 -2.67
C GLU A 26 13.97 9.88 -3.94
N ARG A 27 13.99 8.83 -4.76
CA ARG A 27 13.19 8.78 -5.99
C ARG A 27 11.70 8.81 -5.70
N CYS A 28 11.29 8.16 -4.63
CA CYS A 28 9.88 8.16 -4.21
C CYS A 28 9.45 9.58 -3.81
N ARG A 29 10.31 10.28 -3.06
CA ARG A 29 10.02 11.66 -2.66
C ARG A 29 9.96 12.59 -3.87
N GLU A 30 10.89 12.43 -4.80
CA GLU A 30 10.92 13.25 -6.02
C GLU A 30 9.68 13.01 -6.89
N ALA A 31 9.34 11.75 -7.14
CA ALA A 31 8.19 11.40 -7.96
C ALA A 31 6.87 11.84 -7.31
N GLY A 32 6.82 11.88 -5.99
CA GLY A 32 5.63 12.24 -5.23
C GLY A 32 5.47 13.74 -4.96
N LYS A 33 6.47 14.57 -5.27
CA LYS A 33 6.39 16.01 -5.00
C LYS A 33 5.12 16.68 -5.52
N PRO A 34 4.63 16.34 -6.73
CA PRO A 34 3.38 16.96 -7.21
C PRO A 34 2.12 16.42 -6.53
N TRP A 35 2.21 15.37 -5.71
CA TRP A 35 1.04 14.77 -5.09
C TRP A 35 0.47 15.66 -3.99
N ILE A 36 -0.74 16.14 -4.20
CA ILE A 36 -1.46 17.03 -3.28
C ILE A 36 -2.89 16.53 -3.03
N HIS A 37 -3.16 15.26 -3.31
CA HIS A 37 -4.53 14.73 -3.31
C HIS A 37 -4.91 14.01 -2.01
N GLY A 38 -4.02 14.01 -1.02
CA GLY A 38 -4.33 13.49 0.30
C GLY A 38 -3.91 12.05 0.50
N ALA A 39 -4.44 11.44 1.55
CA ALA A 39 -4.05 10.10 1.98
C ALA A 39 -4.56 9.01 1.04
N VAL A 40 -3.82 7.89 1.02
CA VAL A 40 -4.16 6.70 0.26
C VAL A 40 -4.25 5.54 1.21
N ALA A 41 -5.34 4.79 1.16
CA ALA A 41 -5.50 3.56 1.93
C ALA A 41 -5.38 2.35 1.01
N MET A 42 -4.57 1.39 1.44
CA MET A 42 -4.46 0.09 0.78
C MET A 42 -5.12 -0.93 1.69
N VAL A 43 -6.20 -1.56 1.21
CA VAL A 43 -7.00 -2.47 2.00
C VAL A 43 -6.80 -3.90 1.52
N VAL A 44 -6.34 -4.74 2.45
CA VAL A 44 -6.27 -6.19 2.24
C VAL A 44 -7.61 -6.76 2.67
N SER A 45 -8.33 -7.39 1.74
CA SER A 45 -9.64 -7.99 2.04
C SER A 45 -9.51 -9.12 3.06
N ALA A 46 -10.51 -9.26 3.92
CA ALA A 46 -10.54 -10.35 4.89
C ALA A 46 -10.35 -11.71 4.21
N ASP A 47 -9.58 -12.57 4.85
CA ASP A 47 -9.33 -13.94 4.36
C ASP A 47 -9.10 -14.83 5.58
N PRO A 48 -10.17 -15.40 6.14
CA PRO A 48 -10.05 -16.23 7.35
C PRO A 48 -9.11 -17.43 7.19
N ALA A 49 -8.97 -17.95 5.97
CA ALA A 49 -8.04 -19.04 5.70
C ALA A 49 -6.58 -18.66 5.95
N LEU A 50 -6.27 -17.36 5.85
CA LEU A 50 -4.96 -16.83 6.13
C LEU A 50 -4.87 -16.18 7.52
N GLY A 51 -5.90 -16.32 8.34
CA GLY A 51 -5.95 -15.70 9.67
C GLY A 51 -6.32 -14.22 9.65
N LEU A 52 -6.82 -13.72 8.52
CA LEU A 52 -7.26 -12.33 8.39
C LEU A 52 -8.77 -12.25 8.60
N GLU A 53 -9.17 -12.04 9.85
CA GLU A 53 -10.59 -12.01 10.22
C GLU A 53 -11.31 -10.76 9.73
N HIS A 54 -10.58 -9.69 9.47
CA HIS A 54 -11.13 -8.39 9.08
C HIS A 54 -10.41 -7.86 7.86
N ASP A 55 -11.09 -6.98 7.11
CA ASP A 55 -10.40 -6.15 6.12
C ASP A 55 -9.36 -5.30 6.85
N MET A 56 -8.13 -5.29 6.36
CA MET A 56 -7.04 -4.55 7.00
C MET A 56 -6.61 -3.40 6.10
N GLY A 57 -6.80 -2.18 6.58
CA GLY A 57 -6.47 -0.98 5.83
C GLY A 57 -5.19 -0.33 6.32
N MET A 58 -4.27 -0.08 5.41
CA MET A 58 -3.05 0.69 5.68
C MET A 58 -3.25 2.07 5.08
N ILE A 59 -3.39 3.07 5.95
CA ILE A 59 -3.59 4.46 5.52
C ILE A 59 -2.25 5.17 5.51
N LEU A 60 -1.86 5.66 4.33
CA LEU A 60 -0.63 6.41 4.16
C LEU A 60 -0.97 7.89 4.01
N ASP A 61 -0.53 8.68 4.96
CA ASP A 61 -0.69 10.14 4.91
C ASP A 61 0.46 10.72 4.09
N VAL A 62 0.29 10.67 2.77
CA VAL A 62 1.31 11.16 1.83
C VAL A 62 0.98 12.55 1.35
N ASP A 63 2.00 13.41 1.34
CA ASP A 63 1.86 14.78 0.87
C ASP A 63 3.18 15.26 0.29
N GLN A 64 3.15 15.68 -0.96
CA GLN A 64 4.30 16.22 -1.68
C GLN A 64 5.56 15.35 -1.59
N GLY A 65 5.37 14.05 -1.66
CA GLY A 65 6.44 13.07 -1.69
C GLY A 65 6.91 12.58 -0.33
N VAL A 66 6.29 13.05 0.75
CA VAL A 66 6.62 12.64 2.11
C VAL A 66 5.49 11.83 2.70
N CYS A 67 5.81 10.71 3.33
CA CYS A 67 4.84 9.96 4.12
C CYS A 67 4.92 10.47 5.56
N ARG A 68 3.94 11.27 5.97
CA ARG A 68 3.93 11.89 7.30
C ARG A 68 3.51 10.95 8.40
N GLY A 69 2.77 9.91 8.04
CA GLY A 69 2.33 8.92 9.00
C GLY A 69 1.68 7.74 8.32
N THR A 70 1.60 6.63 9.04
CA THR A 70 0.90 5.44 8.59
C THR A 70 0.07 4.90 9.74
N THR A 71 -1.09 4.34 9.40
CA THR A 71 -1.99 3.76 10.38
C THR A 71 -2.57 2.47 9.83
N LEU A 72 -2.59 1.42 10.64
CA LEU A 72 -3.26 0.17 10.29
C LEU A 72 -4.60 0.14 11.00
N VAL A 73 -5.68 -0.04 10.23
CA VAL A 73 -7.05 -0.04 10.77
C VAL A 73 -7.78 -1.29 10.32
N LYS A 74 -8.88 -1.61 11.00
CA LYS A 74 -9.72 -2.77 10.70
C LYS A 74 -11.07 -2.32 10.14
N GLY A 75 -11.48 -2.94 9.05
CA GLY A 75 -12.80 -2.73 8.45
C GLY A 75 -12.83 -1.56 7.47
N MET A 76 -13.76 -1.66 6.52
CA MET A 76 -13.93 -0.64 5.48
C MET A 76 -14.41 0.71 6.03
N ASP A 77 -15.17 0.69 7.13
CA ASP A 77 -15.65 1.93 7.75
C ASP A 77 -14.50 2.83 8.20
N ALA A 78 -13.39 2.22 8.63
CA ALA A 78 -12.23 2.96 9.11
C ALA A 78 -11.50 3.73 8.00
N VAL A 79 -11.73 3.39 6.73
CA VAL A 79 -11.12 4.08 5.59
C VAL A 79 -12.14 4.88 4.78
N ALA A 80 -13.38 4.97 5.25
CA ALA A 80 -14.49 5.57 4.50
C ALA A 80 -14.25 7.02 4.10
N GLU A 81 -13.45 7.76 4.86
CA GLU A 81 -13.16 9.17 4.59
C GLU A 81 -11.80 9.39 3.94
N THR A 82 -11.08 8.32 3.63
CA THR A 82 -9.77 8.44 2.96
C THR A 82 -10.01 8.79 1.49
N PRO A 83 -9.32 9.82 0.96
CA PRO A 83 -9.55 10.27 -0.42
C PRO A 83 -9.36 9.19 -1.48
N PHE A 84 -8.39 8.31 -1.29
CA PHE A 84 -8.13 7.21 -2.22
C PHE A 84 -8.10 5.89 -1.46
N VAL A 85 -8.91 4.95 -1.90
CA VAL A 85 -8.98 3.62 -1.27
C VAL A 85 -8.86 2.54 -2.33
N ILE A 86 -7.85 1.70 -2.20
CA ILE A 86 -7.59 0.58 -3.12
C ILE A 86 -7.77 -0.72 -2.34
N VAL A 87 -8.68 -1.57 -2.80
CA VAL A 87 -9.02 -2.84 -2.14
C VAL A 87 -8.61 -4.01 -3.02
N ALA A 88 -7.99 -5.01 -2.42
CA ALA A 88 -7.62 -6.22 -3.15
C ALA A 88 -7.45 -7.40 -2.18
N PRO A 89 -7.54 -8.64 -2.70
CA PRO A 89 -7.21 -9.82 -1.92
C PRO A 89 -5.72 -9.85 -1.54
N TYR A 90 -5.40 -10.57 -0.50
CA TYR A 90 -4.04 -10.75 -0.03
C TYR A 90 -3.07 -11.15 -1.15
N ALA A 91 -3.46 -12.12 -1.97
CA ALA A 91 -2.60 -12.61 -3.05
C ALA A 91 -2.20 -11.52 -4.04
N ARG A 92 -3.09 -10.56 -4.31
CA ARG A 92 -2.78 -9.44 -5.21
C ARG A 92 -1.79 -8.46 -4.57
N TRP A 93 -1.98 -8.15 -3.28
CA TRP A 93 -1.03 -7.28 -2.58
C TRP A 93 0.34 -7.93 -2.47
N ARG A 94 0.39 -9.24 -2.27
CA ARG A 94 1.65 -9.96 -2.29
C ARG A 94 2.36 -9.80 -3.63
N GLN A 95 1.63 -9.94 -4.73
CA GLN A 95 2.18 -9.74 -6.06
C GLN A 95 2.72 -8.32 -6.25
N VAL A 96 2.02 -7.33 -5.72
CA VAL A 96 2.48 -5.92 -5.76
C VAL A 96 3.79 -5.77 -4.98
N ILE A 97 3.84 -6.28 -3.77
CA ILE A 97 5.04 -6.17 -2.92
C ILE A 97 6.23 -6.90 -3.53
N GLU A 98 5.98 -8.04 -4.16
CA GLU A 98 7.04 -8.82 -4.82
C GLU A 98 7.45 -8.25 -6.19
N GLY A 99 6.80 -7.19 -6.63
CA GLY A 99 7.11 -6.54 -7.91
C GLY A 99 6.53 -7.24 -9.13
N GLU A 100 5.63 -8.20 -8.94
CA GLU A 100 5.02 -8.96 -10.03
C GLU A 100 3.79 -8.28 -10.63
N LEU A 101 3.18 -7.34 -9.91
CA LEU A 101 1.98 -6.65 -10.34
C LEU A 101 2.13 -5.15 -10.12
N ASP A 102 2.11 -4.38 -11.23
CA ASP A 102 2.08 -2.93 -11.16
C ASP A 102 0.69 -2.49 -10.64
N PRO A 103 0.62 -1.66 -9.58
CA PRO A 103 -0.68 -1.27 -9.00
C PRO A 103 -1.59 -0.54 -9.99
N ILE A 104 -1.04 0.34 -10.82
CA ILE A 104 -1.85 1.09 -11.79
C ILE A 104 -2.45 0.13 -12.82
N LYS A 105 -1.62 -0.75 -13.37
CA LYS A 105 -2.06 -1.76 -14.31
C LYS A 105 -3.07 -2.70 -13.66
N GLY A 106 -2.82 -3.07 -12.40
CA GLY A 106 -3.74 -3.91 -11.63
C GLY A 106 -5.12 -3.28 -11.49
N MET A 107 -5.16 -1.96 -11.24
CA MET A 107 -6.44 -1.25 -11.15
C MET A 107 -7.14 -1.20 -12.52
N MET A 108 -6.39 -0.98 -13.59
CA MET A 108 -6.96 -0.96 -14.95
C MET A 108 -7.51 -2.32 -15.35
N GLU A 109 -6.91 -3.40 -14.87
CA GLU A 109 -7.33 -4.77 -15.19
C GLU A 109 -8.36 -5.34 -14.19
N GLY A 110 -8.72 -4.57 -13.17
CA GLY A 110 -9.68 -5.01 -12.16
C GLY A 110 -9.13 -5.96 -11.11
N LYS A 111 -7.82 -6.16 -11.07
CA LYS A 111 -7.15 -6.99 -10.05
C LYS A 111 -7.07 -6.28 -8.71
N LEU A 112 -6.95 -4.97 -8.73
CA LEU A 112 -7.06 -4.08 -7.59
C LEU A 112 -8.25 -3.17 -7.85
N LYS A 113 -9.04 -2.89 -6.81
CA LYS A 113 -10.24 -2.05 -6.97
C LYS A 113 -10.08 -0.72 -6.29
N LEU A 114 -10.15 0.36 -7.07
CA LEU A 114 -10.17 1.72 -6.54
C LEU A 114 -11.62 2.03 -6.16
N THR A 115 -11.95 1.88 -4.87
CA THR A 115 -13.32 2.09 -4.38
C THR A 115 -13.62 3.54 -4.05
N GLN A 116 -12.59 4.34 -3.80
CA GLN A 116 -12.69 5.79 -3.64
C GLN A 116 -11.51 6.43 -4.33
N GLY A 117 -11.75 7.58 -4.94
CA GLY A 117 -10.74 8.33 -5.65
C GLY A 117 -10.99 8.35 -7.15
N ASN A 118 -9.96 8.71 -7.90
CA ASN A 118 -10.07 8.96 -9.33
C ASN A 118 -8.92 8.27 -10.06
N LEU A 119 -9.24 7.29 -10.89
CA LEU A 119 -8.23 6.52 -11.61
C LEU A 119 -7.37 7.37 -12.55
N PRO A 120 -7.92 8.32 -13.32
CA PRO A 120 -7.08 9.21 -14.13
C PRO A 120 -6.03 9.97 -13.31
N ILE A 121 -6.34 10.38 -12.10
CA ILE A 121 -5.36 11.00 -11.21
C ILE A 121 -4.27 9.99 -10.85
N MET A 122 -4.66 8.77 -10.48
CA MET A 122 -3.68 7.73 -10.13
C MET A 122 -2.73 7.45 -11.31
N ILE A 123 -3.26 7.43 -12.52
CA ILE A 123 -2.46 7.19 -13.74
C ILE A 123 -1.41 8.29 -13.93
N ARG A 124 -1.74 9.54 -13.62
CA ARG A 124 -0.76 10.64 -13.71
C ARG A 124 0.44 10.44 -12.82
N TYR A 125 0.28 9.71 -11.72
CA TYR A 125 1.32 9.50 -10.72
C TYR A 125 1.90 8.08 -10.79
N VAL A 126 1.96 7.51 -12.00
CA VAL A 126 2.46 6.15 -12.18
C VAL A 126 3.90 6.00 -11.66
N GLU A 127 4.74 7.00 -11.83
CA GLU A 127 6.12 6.94 -11.33
C GLU A 127 6.16 6.93 -9.81
N SER A 128 5.32 7.73 -9.16
CA SER A 128 5.19 7.72 -7.71
C SER A 128 4.73 6.36 -7.21
N SER A 129 3.74 5.78 -7.88
CA SER A 129 3.23 4.45 -7.55
C SER A 129 4.34 3.39 -7.66
N ARG A 130 5.12 3.43 -8.73
CA ARG A 130 6.24 2.48 -8.92
C ARG A 130 7.29 2.61 -7.84
N GLU A 131 7.59 3.83 -7.40
CA GLU A 131 8.56 4.05 -6.34
C GLU A 131 8.04 3.61 -4.98
N LEU A 132 6.73 3.71 -4.75
CA LEU A 132 6.12 3.14 -3.54
C LEU A 132 6.30 1.62 -3.51
N VAL A 133 6.10 0.96 -4.65
CA VAL A 133 6.32 -0.48 -4.78
C VAL A 133 7.79 -0.83 -4.53
N THR A 134 8.72 -0.06 -5.10
CA THR A 134 10.15 -0.25 -4.87
C THR A 134 10.47 -0.13 -3.39
N SER A 135 9.88 0.85 -2.71
CA SER A 135 10.04 1.03 -1.26
C SER A 135 9.51 -0.18 -0.49
N ALA A 136 8.35 -0.71 -0.88
CA ALA A 136 7.78 -1.90 -0.26
C ALA A 136 8.69 -3.12 -0.43
N ALA A 137 9.33 -3.24 -1.59
CA ALA A 137 10.25 -4.35 -1.87
C ALA A 137 11.48 -4.33 -0.95
N HIS A 138 11.83 -3.17 -0.41
CA HIS A 138 12.94 -3.05 0.52
C HIS A 138 12.56 -3.38 1.97
N VAL A 139 11.28 -3.55 2.26
CA VAL A 139 10.83 -3.95 3.59
C VAL A 139 10.93 -5.47 3.69
N PRO A 140 11.74 -6.01 4.63
CA PRO A 140 11.76 -7.45 4.84
C PRO A 140 10.35 -7.91 5.22
N THR A 141 9.76 -8.79 4.41
CA THR A 141 8.35 -9.15 4.55
C THR A 141 8.19 -10.64 4.76
N ARG A 142 7.38 -10.97 5.75
CA ARG A 142 6.99 -12.34 6.02
C ARG A 142 5.52 -12.50 5.63
N PHE A 143 5.29 -13.29 4.57
CA PHE A 143 3.95 -13.51 4.06
C PHE A 143 3.27 -14.68 4.76
N ARG A 144 1.95 -14.65 4.78
CA ARG A 144 1.10 -15.70 5.34
C ARG A 144 0.88 -16.81 4.33
N GLY A 145 0.74 -18.00 4.79
CA GLY A 145 0.38 -19.15 3.98
C GLY A 145 1.58 -19.93 3.41
#